data_6530592572ef5109438a03e936407a1e
#
_entry.id   6530592572ef5109438a03e936407a1e
#
_cell.length_a   1.000
_cell.length_b   1.000
_cell.length_c   1.000
_cell.angle_alpha   90.00
_cell.angle_beta   90.00
_cell.angle_gamma   90.00
#
_symmetry.space_group_name_H-M   'P 1'
#
loop_
_entity.id
_entity.type
_entity.pdbx_description
1 polymer ?
#
loop_
_entity_poly.entity_id
_entity_poly.type
_entity_poly.pdbx_seq_one_letter_code
_entity_poly.pdbx_strand_id
1 'polypeptide(L)'
;MFMMARGKRQVSKLVLMQGNEACAEGALAAGMRLYAGYPITPSTEIAEISARRLPQIGGTFIQMEDEIASIACAIGASVAGVKAMTATSGPGFSLKQENLGYAAMAEIPLVVVDVQRVGPSSGMPTSPSQGDMMMARWGTHGDHPVIALCPSSVKETYELIIRAFNLSEKYRTPVIFLMDELIAHLREGINLPDNKDIQIIDRKIAHGGNPKRPPYHVKSNSLVPEMAPFGMGQRYNITGLMHDEYGFPTNSNAEAEKLINRLMHKISDNYEDIVQCEQLHMDDAEIAIFCYGGTMRAAMSAMDSLRAKGLKCGIFRPITIWPFPEKELLQASQHLKRIFVAEHNYGQMVLEVERIIKDACPIEFIGKYNGTVITPKDIIKKIEETTEWKILMASKPHTIKPRI
;
A
#
# COMPACT_ATOMS: atom_id res chain seq x y z
N MET A 1 41.07 15.43 31.17
CA MET A 1 40.48 16.42 30.24
C MET A 1 39.97 15.67 29.02
N PHE A 2 38.73 15.12 29.12
CA PHE A 2 38.11 14.34 28.04
C PHE A 2 37.28 15.30 27.16
N MET A 3 37.77 15.57 25.96
CA MET A 3 36.99 16.27 24.93
C MET A 3 35.95 15.30 24.38
N MET A 4 34.68 15.52 24.76
CA MET A 4 33.54 14.89 24.08
C MET A 4 33.48 15.43 22.65
N ALA A 5 33.69 14.56 21.68
CA ALA A 5 33.42 14.85 20.28
C ALA A 5 31.93 15.12 20.09
N ARG A 6 31.57 16.39 19.85
CA ARG A 6 30.24 16.76 19.39
C ARG A 6 30.01 16.12 18.03
N GLY A 7 29.24 15.06 17.99
CA GLY A 7 28.73 14.51 16.73
C GLY A 7 28.02 15.61 15.95
N LYS A 8 28.49 15.90 14.75
CA LYS A 8 27.80 16.79 13.81
C LYS A 8 26.39 16.21 13.58
N ARG A 9 25.33 16.86 14.09
CA ARG A 9 23.98 16.61 13.65
C ARG A 9 23.95 16.89 12.15
N GLN A 10 23.79 15.83 11.36
CA GLN A 10 23.62 15.93 9.93
C GLN A 10 22.25 16.57 9.71
N VAL A 11 22.23 17.74 9.08
CA VAL A 11 20.98 18.47 8.79
C VAL A 11 20.33 17.75 7.62
N SER A 12 19.28 17.00 7.89
CA SER A 12 18.40 16.44 6.84
C SER A 12 17.91 17.60 5.97
N LYS A 13 18.03 17.46 4.66
CA LYS A 13 17.63 18.51 3.71
C LYS A 13 16.10 18.57 3.64
N LEU A 14 15.51 19.65 4.13
CA LEU A 14 14.09 19.94 3.93
C LEU A 14 13.84 20.25 2.44
N VAL A 15 12.96 19.47 1.80
CA VAL A 15 12.59 19.61 0.40
C VAL A 15 11.07 19.75 0.29
N LEU A 16 10.57 20.73 -0.44
CA LEU A 16 9.16 20.80 -0.81
C LEU A 16 8.92 19.83 -1.97
N MET A 17 8.07 18.83 -1.76
CA MET A 17 7.84 17.74 -2.70
C MET A 17 6.36 17.46 -2.87
N GLN A 18 5.95 17.08 -4.09
CA GLN A 18 4.62 16.58 -4.38
C GLN A 18 4.54 15.08 -4.12
N GLY A 19 3.35 14.53 -3.85
CA GLY A 19 3.18 13.10 -3.60
C GLY A 19 3.66 12.21 -4.76
N ASN A 20 3.29 12.53 -6.01
CA ASN A 20 3.79 11.82 -7.19
C ASN A 20 5.32 11.91 -7.33
N GLU A 21 5.91 13.06 -6.98
CA GLU A 21 7.36 13.24 -6.95
C GLU A 21 8.00 12.37 -5.85
N ALA A 22 7.41 12.33 -4.67
CA ALA A 22 7.88 11.50 -3.57
C ALA A 22 7.82 10.00 -3.91
N CYS A 23 6.77 9.57 -4.60
CA CYS A 23 6.64 8.21 -5.12
C CYS A 23 7.79 7.87 -6.09
N ALA A 24 8.04 8.70 -7.10
CA ALA A 24 9.10 8.47 -8.07
C ALA A 24 10.50 8.50 -7.43
N GLU A 25 10.81 9.52 -6.62
CA GLU A 25 12.13 9.64 -5.98
C GLU A 25 12.38 8.54 -4.95
N GLY A 26 11.36 8.13 -4.18
CA GLY A 26 11.46 6.98 -3.28
C GLY A 26 11.69 5.66 -4.02
N ALA A 27 11.03 5.46 -5.17
CA ALA A 27 11.27 4.30 -6.03
C ALA A 27 12.71 4.27 -6.58
N LEU A 28 13.23 5.42 -7.02
CA LEU A 28 14.64 5.55 -7.44
C LEU A 28 15.61 5.24 -6.30
N ALA A 29 15.31 5.74 -5.10
CA ALA A 29 16.09 5.46 -3.89
C ALA A 29 16.05 3.97 -3.50
N ALA A 30 14.91 3.28 -3.71
CA ALA A 30 14.76 1.83 -3.53
C ALA A 30 15.56 0.99 -4.56
N GLY A 31 16.14 1.63 -5.56
CA GLY A 31 16.93 0.97 -6.59
C GLY A 31 16.16 0.65 -7.87
N MET A 32 15.00 1.27 -8.10
CA MET A 32 14.29 1.16 -9.39
C MET A 32 15.21 1.58 -10.55
N ARG A 33 15.27 0.75 -11.60
CA ARG A 33 16.07 1.02 -12.82
C ARG A 33 15.27 0.85 -14.09
N LEU A 34 14.01 0.41 -14.00
CA LEU A 34 13.10 0.43 -15.12
C LEU A 34 11.72 0.93 -14.69
N TYR A 35 11.19 1.87 -15.46
CA TYR A 35 9.80 2.26 -15.44
C TYR A 35 9.20 2.06 -16.83
N ALA A 36 8.08 1.36 -16.90
CA ALA A 36 7.28 1.24 -18.11
C ALA A 36 5.85 1.67 -17.81
N GLY A 37 5.28 2.60 -18.58
CA GLY A 37 3.96 3.12 -18.30
C GLY A 37 3.27 3.73 -19.50
N TYR A 38 1.96 3.92 -19.37
CA TYR A 38 1.11 4.71 -20.25
C TYR A 38 0.62 5.94 -19.48
N PRO A 39 0.67 7.15 -20.06
CA PRO A 39 0.28 8.38 -19.34
C PRO A 39 -1.21 8.37 -18.99
N ILE A 40 -1.52 8.49 -17.71
CA ILE A 40 -2.88 8.59 -17.20
C ILE A 40 -2.93 9.48 -15.97
N THR A 41 -3.85 10.45 -15.96
CA THR A 41 -4.10 11.33 -14.80
C THR A 41 -4.81 10.50 -13.70
N PRO A 42 -4.38 10.62 -12.41
CA PRO A 42 -3.45 11.61 -11.84
C PRO A 42 -2.03 11.05 -11.58
N SER A 43 -1.58 9.99 -12.24
CA SER A 43 -0.26 9.37 -12.05
C SER A 43 0.83 9.90 -13.01
N THR A 44 0.52 10.87 -13.87
CA THR A 44 1.38 11.31 -14.98
C THR A 44 2.74 11.82 -14.52
N GLU A 45 2.82 12.56 -13.40
CA GLU A 45 4.07 13.13 -12.91
C GLU A 45 5.06 12.04 -12.45
N ILE A 46 4.57 10.86 -12.03
CA ILE A 46 5.44 9.71 -11.72
C ILE A 46 6.20 9.29 -12.99
N ALA A 47 5.50 9.22 -14.14
CA ALA A 47 6.11 8.90 -15.43
C ALA A 47 7.07 9.98 -15.89
N GLU A 48 6.69 11.26 -15.82
CA GLU A 48 7.52 12.41 -16.21
C GLU A 48 8.83 12.49 -15.43
N ILE A 49 8.77 12.29 -14.11
CA ILE A 49 9.95 12.31 -13.24
C ILE A 49 10.83 11.09 -13.55
N SER A 50 10.23 9.91 -13.73
CA SER A 50 10.95 8.69 -14.11
C SER A 50 11.66 8.85 -15.46
N ALA A 51 11.00 9.46 -16.47
CA ALA A 51 11.57 9.75 -17.77
C ALA A 51 12.79 10.67 -17.69
N ARG A 52 12.74 11.66 -16.80
CA ARG A 52 13.84 12.60 -16.59
C ARG A 52 15.00 11.99 -15.80
N ARG A 53 14.69 11.20 -14.76
CA ARG A 53 15.67 10.77 -13.75
C ARG A 53 16.36 9.45 -14.10
N LEU A 54 15.63 8.46 -14.62
CA LEU A 54 16.20 7.13 -14.91
C LEU A 54 17.41 7.16 -15.86
N PRO A 55 17.39 7.90 -16.99
CA PRO A 55 18.57 7.96 -17.86
C PRO A 55 19.82 8.52 -17.16
N GLN A 56 19.65 9.42 -16.20
CA GLN A 56 20.76 10.04 -15.45
C GLN A 56 21.49 9.06 -14.52
N ILE A 57 20.85 7.94 -14.17
CA ILE A 57 21.38 6.93 -13.26
C ILE A 57 21.57 5.56 -13.91
N GLY A 58 21.59 5.52 -15.25
CA GLY A 58 21.76 4.29 -16.02
C GLY A 58 20.51 3.39 -16.01
N GLY A 59 19.35 3.94 -15.70
CA GLY A 59 18.05 3.25 -15.80
C GLY A 59 17.36 3.51 -17.13
N THR A 60 16.22 2.84 -17.33
CA THR A 60 15.43 2.89 -18.56
C THR A 60 14.01 3.34 -18.27
N PHE A 61 13.51 4.28 -19.05
CA PHE A 61 12.11 4.68 -19.11
C PHE A 61 11.54 4.28 -20.47
N ILE A 62 10.36 3.65 -20.46
CA ILE A 62 9.65 3.27 -21.68
C ILE A 62 8.19 3.72 -21.57
N GLN A 63 7.75 4.55 -22.52
CA GLN A 63 6.33 4.79 -22.72
C GLN A 63 5.78 3.71 -23.65
N MET A 64 4.75 3.03 -23.16
CA MET A 64 4.06 1.97 -23.91
C MET A 64 2.75 2.53 -24.49
N GLU A 65 2.15 1.78 -25.41
CA GLU A 65 0.89 2.14 -26.04
C GLU A 65 -0.35 1.95 -25.17
N ASP A 66 -0.25 1.12 -24.12
CA ASP A 66 -1.32 0.87 -23.14
C ASP A 66 -0.78 0.31 -21.82
N GLU A 67 -1.69 0.07 -20.89
CA GLU A 67 -1.38 -0.45 -19.55
C GLU A 67 -1.05 -1.94 -19.57
N ILE A 68 -1.57 -2.72 -20.50
CA ILE A 68 -1.29 -4.16 -20.64
C ILE A 68 0.18 -4.34 -21.05
N ALA A 69 0.61 -3.63 -22.10
CA ALA A 69 1.98 -3.66 -22.56
C ALA A 69 2.95 -3.10 -21.50
N SER A 70 2.56 -2.05 -20.77
CA SER A 70 3.43 -1.45 -19.76
C SER A 70 3.74 -2.39 -18.59
N ILE A 71 2.74 -3.09 -18.06
CA ILE A 71 2.99 -4.06 -16.98
C ILE A 71 3.76 -5.28 -17.49
N ALA A 72 3.47 -5.77 -18.70
CA ALA A 72 4.21 -6.87 -19.33
C ALA A 72 5.70 -6.52 -19.51
N CYS A 73 6.01 -5.30 -19.94
CA CYS A 73 7.39 -4.80 -20.04
C CYS A 73 8.08 -4.77 -18.66
N ALA A 74 7.42 -4.26 -17.64
CA ALA A 74 7.97 -4.21 -16.28
C ALA A 74 8.20 -5.62 -15.70
N ILE A 75 7.31 -6.57 -15.96
CA ILE A 75 7.49 -8.00 -15.63
C ILE A 75 8.74 -8.56 -16.31
N GLY A 76 8.89 -8.33 -17.61
CA GLY A 76 10.06 -8.79 -18.38
C GLY A 76 11.38 -8.23 -17.82
N ALA A 77 11.41 -6.95 -17.46
CA ALA A 77 12.57 -6.33 -16.85
C ALA A 77 12.89 -6.94 -15.47
N SER A 78 11.87 -7.21 -14.66
CA SER A 78 12.05 -7.87 -13.37
C SER A 78 12.59 -9.29 -13.53
N VAL A 79 12.14 -10.04 -14.53
CA VAL A 79 12.68 -11.38 -14.86
C VAL A 79 14.16 -11.29 -15.26
N ALA A 80 14.57 -10.21 -15.94
CA ALA A 80 15.98 -9.95 -16.25
C ALA A 80 16.81 -9.45 -15.03
N GLY A 81 16.21 -9.35 -13.85
CA GLY A 81 16.91 -9.00 -12.60
C GLY A 81 16.84 -7.51 -12.23
N VAL A 82 16.05 -6.71 -12.94
CA VAL A 82 15.93 -5.27 -12.70
C VAL A 82 14.75 -4.97 -11.77
N LYS A 83 14.93 -4.07 -10.81
CA LYS A 83 13.80 -3.54 -10.05
C LYS A 83 12.95 -2.65 -10.96
N ALA A 84 11.69 -3.03 -11.16
CA ALA A 84 10.79 -2.39 -12.09
C ALA A 84 9.51 -1.89 -11.43
N MET A 85 8.95 -0.81 -11.99
CA MET A 85 7.70 -0.21 -11.56
C MET A 85 6.86 0.21 -12.76
N THR A 86 5.55 0.19 -12.57
CA THR A 86 4.57 0.85 -13.44
C THR A 86 3.60 1.64 -12.58
N ALA A 87 3.15 2.80 -13.05
CA ALA A 87 2.10 3.58 -12.41
C ALA A 87 0.89 3.74 -13.33
N THR A 88 -0.29 3.85 -12.74
CA THR A 88 -1.56 3.96 -13.45
C THR A 88 -2.64 4.59 -12.55
N SER A 89 -3.88 4.56 -13.02
CA SER A 89 -5.08 4.95 -12.29
C SER A 89 -6.25 4.03 -12.69
N GLY A 90 -7.25 3.90 -11.86
CA GLY A 90 -8.48 3.12 -12.02
C GLY A 90 -8.68 2.31 -13.31
N PRO A 91 -9.01 2.95 -14.47
CA PRO A 91 -9.22 2.21 -15.72
C PRO A 91 -7.98 1.41 -16.17
N GLY A 92 -6.78 2.01 -16.04
CA GLY A 92 -5.54 1.32 -16.38
C GLY A 92 -5.18 0.26 -15.34
N PHE A 93 -5.56 0.45 -14.08
CA PHE A 93 -5.39 -0.59 -13.07
C PHE A 93 -6.26 -1.82 -13.37
N SER A 94 -7.47 -1.63 -13.90
CA SER A 94 -8.31 -2.71 -14.43
C SER A 94 -7.62 -3.51 -15.55
N LEU A 95 -6.95 -2.81 -16.48
CA LEU A 95 -6.22 -3.45 -17.58
C LEU A 95 -4.97 -4.23 -17.13
N LYS A 96 -4.41 -3.88 -15.98
CA LYS A 96 -3.21 -4.54 -15.44
C LYS A 96 -3.52 -5.82 -14.64
N GLN A 97 -4.79 -6.11 -14.34
CA GLN A 97 -5.16 -7.17 -13.38
C GLN A 97 -4.74 -8.58 -13.84
N GLU A 98 -4.90 -8.92 -15.11
CA GLU A 98 -4.47 -10.23 -15.61
C GLU A 98 -2.96 -10.44 -15.44
N ASN A 99 -2.17 -9.44 -15.81
CA ASN A 99 -0.71 -9.50 -15.67
C ASN A 99 -0.25 -9.47 -14.20
N LEU A 100 -1.02 -8.87 -13.28
CA LEU A 100 -0.77 -8.99 -11.84
C LEU A 100 -0.92 -10.44 -11.37
N GLY A 101 -1.96 -11.14 -11.85
CA GLY A 101 -2.14 -12.57 -11.59
C GLY A 101 -0.99 -13.41 -12.14
N TYR A 102 -0.57 -13.11 -13.38
CA TYR A 102 0.62 -13.74 -13.97
C TYR A 102 1.87 -13.51 -13.09
N ALA A 103 2.14 -12.28 -12.68
CA ALA A 103 3.30 -11.96 -11.85
C ALA A 103 3.26 -12.64 -10.47
N ALA A 104 2.08 -12.77 -9.88
CA ALA A 104 1.88 -13.49 -8.61
C ALA A 104 2.17 -14.99 -8.77
N MET A 105 1.62 -15.64 -9.80
CA MET A 105 1.83 -17.04 -10.12
C MET A 105 3.30 -17.34 -10.42
N ALA A 106 3.94 -16.50 -11.24
CA ALA A 106 5.34 -16.67 -11.63
C ALA A 106 6.34 -16.13 -10.60
N GLU A 107 5.87 -15.62 -9.46
CA GLU A 107 6.66 -15.06 -8.37
C GLU A 107 7.66 -13.99 -8.81
N ILE A 108 7.16 -13.02 -9.59
CA ILE A 108 7.97 -11.95 -10.14
C ILE A 108 7.80 -10.68 -9.30
N PRO A 109 8.89 -10.20 -8.68
CA PRO A 109 8.88 -8.93 -7.94
C PRO A 109 8.51 -7.76 -8.84
N LEU A 110 7.52 -6.96 -8.44
CA LEU A 110 7.04 -5.81 -9.19
C LEU A 110 6.33 -4.84 -8.27
N VAL A 111 6.48 -3.54 -8.50
CA VAL A 111 5.66 -2.53 -7.83
C VAL A 111 4.70 -1.90 -8.84
N VAL A 112 3.41 -1.95 -8.52
CA VAL A 112 2.33 -1.33 -9.31
C VAL A 112 1.70 -0.23 -8.48
N VAL A 113 1.85 1.00 -8.93
CA VAL A 113 1.24 2.17 -8.30
C VAL A 113 -0.11 2.44 -8.95
N ASP A 114 -1.15 2.50 -8.14
CA ASP A 114 -2.46 2.97 -8.54
C ASP A 114 -2.75 4.30 -7.84
N VAL A 115 -2.82 5.38 -8.62
CA VAL A 115 -3.24 6.70 -8.12
C VAL A 115 -4.74 6.82 -8.36
N GLN A 116 -5.50 6.57 -7.30
CA GLN A 116 -6.95 6.42 -7.35
C GLN A 116 -7.65 7.73 -7.68
N ARG A 117 -8.62 7.67 -8.58
CA ARG A 117 -9.49 8.78 -8.97
C ARG A 117 -10.95 8.33 -9.00
N VAL A 118 -11.87 9.28 -9.08
CA VAL A 118 -13.30 8.95 -9.16
C VAL A 118 -13.59 8.14 -10.42
N GLY A 119 -14.16 6.96 -10.22
CA GLY A 119 -14.72 6.06 -11.23
C GLY A 119 -16.24 6.01 -11.15
N PRO A 120 -16.88 5.07 -11.87
CA PRO A 120 -16.29 4.05 -12.76
C PRO A 120 -15.86 4.61 -14.12
N SER A 121 -15.14 3.79 -14.91
CA SER A 121 -14.63 4.14 -16.24
C SER A 121 -13.73 5.38 -16.21
N SER A 122 -13.84 6.31 -17.14
CA SER A 122 -13.03 7.54 -17.17
C SER A 122 -13.29 8.47 -15.98
N GLY A 123 -14.48 8.43 -15.43
CA GLY A 123 -14.87 9.13 -14.20
C GLY A 123 -14.51 10.61 -14.16
N MET A 124 -13.86 11.03 -13.06
CA MET A 124 -13.36 12.39 -12.84
C MET A 124 -11.85 12.34 -12.60
N PRO A 125 -11.02 12.57 -13.64
CA PRO A 125 -9.57 12.29 -13.58
C PRO A 125 -8.77 13.09 -12.54
N THR A 126 -9.27 14.23 -12.12
CA THR A 126 -8.61 15.15 -11.18
C THR A 126 -9.33 15.25 -9.83
N SER A 127 -10.13 14.25 -9.51
CA SER A 127 -10.92 14.25 -8.27
C SER A 127 -10.59 13.05 -7.40
N PRO A 128 -10.41 13.25 -6.08
CA PRO A 128 -9.99 12.21 -5.16
C PRO A 128 -11.03 11.11 -5.00
N SER A 129 -10.53 9.88 -4.93
CA SER A 129 -11.30 8.69 -4.63
C SER A 129 -10.43 7.64 -3.93
N GLN A 130 -11.08 6.69 -3.30
CA GLN A 130 -10.50 5.46 -2.74
C GLN A 130 -11.33 4.26 -3.22
N GLY A 131 -11.65 4.27 -4.53
CA GLY A 131 -12.59 3.31 -5.14
C GLY A 131 -11.97 1.99 -5.58
N ASP A 132 -10.64 1.85 -5.54
CA ASP A 132 -9.93 0.71 -6.11
C ASP A 132 -9.40 -0.29 -5.04
N MET A 133 -9.84 -0.12 -3.78
CA MET A 133 -9.37 -0.92 -2.64
C MET A 133 -9.70 -2.40 -2.79
N MET A 134 -10.96 -2.71 -3.15
CA MET A 134 -11.40 -4.09 -3.37
C MET A 134 -10.87 -4.67 -4.69
N MET A 135 -10.67 -3.83 -5.71
CA MET A 135 -10.04 -4.25 -6.96
C MET A 135 -8.58 -4.66 -6.73
N ALA A 136 -7.86 -4.00 -5.83
CA ALA A 136 -6.51 -4.41 -5.46
C ALA A 136 -6.47 -5.83 -4.88
N ARG A 137 -7.53 -6.27 -4.21
CA ARG A 137 -7.62 -7.63 -3.63
C ARG A 137 -8.17 -8.66 -4.60
N TRP A 138 -9.24 -8.31 -5.31
CA TRP A 138 -10.08 -9.25 -6.05
C TRP A 138 -10.16 -8.96 -7.56
N GLY A 139 -9.33 -8.05 -8.07
CA GLY A 139 -9.40 -7.62 -9.47
C GLY A 139 -8.91 -8.67 -10.45
N THR A 140 -7.89 -9.45 -10.10
CA THR A 140 -7.48 -10.60 -10.90
C THR A 140 -8.15 -11.89 -10.41
N HIS A 141 -8.22 -12.88 -11.28
CA HIS A 141 -8.86 -14.17 -11.02
C HIS A 141 -7.95 -15.13 -10.22
N GLY A 142 -8.57 -16.17 -9.65
CA GLY A 142 -7.89 -17.26 -8.95
C GLY A 142 -7.38 -16.88 -7.55
N ASP A 143 -6.86 -17.86 -6.83
CA ASP A 143 -6.34 -17.69 -5.48
C ASP A 143 -4.88 -17.26 -5.52
N HIS A 144 -4.60 -16.08 -5.00
CA HIS A 144 -3.26 -15.52 -4.95
C HIS A 144 -3.10 -14.58 -3.74
N PRO A 145 -1.89 -14.48 -3.19
CA PRO A 145 -1.63 -13.51 -2.13
C PRO A 145 -1.50 -12.10 -2.71
N VAL A 146 -1.90 -11.10 -1.93
CA VAL A 146 -1.76 -9.69 -2.29
C VAL A 146 -1.08 -8.94 -1.15
N ILE A 147 -0.13 -8.07 -1.51
CA ILE A 147 0.40 -7.03 -0.63
C ILE A 147 0.00 -5.68 -1.23
N ALA A 148 -0.72 -4.86 -0.45
CA ALA A 148 -1.10 -3.52 -0.85
C ALA A 148 -0.86 -2.52 0.28
N LEU A 149 -0.19 -1.41 -0.02
CA LEU A 149 0.16 -0.35 0.93
C LEU A 149 -0.54 0.96 0.54
N CYS A 150 -0.93 1.75 1.56
CA CYS A 150 -1.63 3.02 1.35
C CYS A 150 -1.03 4.14 2.21
N PRO A 151 -0.35 5.14 1.60
CA PRO A 151 0.21 6.28 2.32
C PRO A 151 -0.85 7.33 2.66
N SER A 152 -0.62 8.12 3.71
CA SER A 152 -1.49 9.23 4.15
C SER A 152 -0.82 10.62 4.08
N SER A 153 0.43 10.68 3.64
CA SER A 153 1.18 11.93 3.48
C SER A 153 2.25 11.81 2.40
N VAL A 154 2.81 12.94 1.96
CA VAL A 154 3.90 12.96 0.98
C VAL A 154 5.16 12.31 1.54
N LYS A 155 5.47 12.56 2.83
CA LYS A 155 6.59 11.88 3.51
C LYS A 155 6.40 10.37 3.50
N GLU A 156 5.23 9.91 3.90
CA GLU A 156 4.93 8.48 3.98
C GLU A 156 4.90 7.83 2.58
N THR A 157 4.51 8.58 1.54
CA THR A 157 4.61 8.11 0.15
C THR A 157 6.04 7.74 -0.20
N TYR A 158 7.01 8.60 0.14
CA TYR A 158 8.44 8.31 -0.08
C TYR A 158 8.92 7.08 0.70
N GLU A 159 8.55 6.97 1.97
CA GLU A 159 8.98 5.88 2.85
C GLU A 159 8.33 4.54 2.46
N LEU A 160 7.04 4.55 2.20
CA LEU A 160 6.29 3.33 1.90
C LEU A 160 6.53 2.80 0.48
N ILE A 161 6.85 3.63 -0.51
CA ILE A 161 7.23 3.11 -1.83
C ILE A 161 8.57 2.35 -1.76
N ILE A 162 9.52 2.79 -0.92
CA ILE A 162 10.74 2.05 -0.64
C ILE A 162 10.41 0.70 0.02
N ARG A 163 9.50 0.71 1.00
CA ARG A 163 9.00 -0.51 1.64
C ARG A 163 8.31 -1.44 0.63
N ALA A 164 7.53 -0.90 -0.31
CA ALA A 164 6.86 -1.69 -1.35
C ALA A 164 7.88 -2.47 -2.20
N PHE A 165 8.98 -1.82 -2.61
CA PHE A 165 10.07 -2.50 -3.29
C PHE A 165 10.72 -3.57 -2.41
N ASN A 166 11.02 -3.25 -1.15
CA ASN A 166 11.63 -4.20 -0.22
C ASN A 166 10.76 -5.44 0.00
N LEU A 167 9.45 -5.27 0.18
CA LEU A 167 8.51 -6.39 0.32
C LEU A 167 8.41 -7.20 -0.99
N SER A 168 8.34 -6.52 -2.13
CA SER A 168 8.28 -7.18 -3.43
C SER A 168 9.50 -8.06 -3.68
N GLU A 169 10.70 -7.53 -3.43
CA GLU A 169 11.96 -8.25 -3.57
C GLU A 169 12.11 -9.39 -2.56
N LYS A 170 11.76 -9.12 -1.29
CA LYS A 170 11.89 -10.09 -0.20
C LYS A 170 11.00 -11.31 -0.40
N TYR A 171 9.76 -11.09 -0.85
CA TYR A 171 8.74 -12.14 -0.99
C TYR A 171 8.54 -12.63 -2.42
N ARG A 172 9.26 -12.06 -3.39
CA ARG A 172 9.08 -12.37 -4.82
C ARG A 172 7.61 -12.39 -5.20
N THR A 173 6.97 -11.24 -5.05
CA THR A 173 5.54 -11.06 -5.35
C THR A 173 5.30 -9.63 -5.82
N PRO A 174 4.31 -9.34 -6.65
CA PRO A 174 3.91 -7.98 -6.93
C PRO A 174 3.39 -7.29 -5.65
N VAL A 175 3.70 -6.00 -5.50
CA VAL A 175 3.16 -5.15 -4.44
C VAL A 175 2.40 -4.00 -5.08
N ILE A 176 1.17 -3.80 -4.64
CA ILE A 176 0.30 -2.71 -5.08
C ILE A 176 0.49 -1.53 -4.13
N PHE A 177 0.63 -0.33 -4.69
CA PHE A 177 0.76 0.90 -3.94
C PHE A 177 -0.44 1.80 -4.24
N LEU A 178 -1.38 1.87 -3.29
CA LEU A 178 -2.65 2.56 -3.42
C LEU A 178 -2.54 3.98 -2.88
N MET A 179 -2.35 4.94 -3.76
CA MET A 179 -2.29 6.36 -3.42
C MET A 179 -3.53 7.06 -3.96
N ASP A 180 -4.21 7.86 -3.17
CA ASP A 180 -5.31 8.67 -3.69
C ASP A 180 -4.82 9.97 -4.34
N GLU A 181 -5.63 10.55 -5.21
CA GLU A 181 -5.33 11.79 -5.95
C GLU A 181 -4.97 12.95 -5.01
N LEU A 182 -5.61 13.02 -3.85
CA LEU A 182 -5.35 14.06 -2.86
C LEU A 182 -3.89 14.02 -2.39
N ILE A 183 -3.37 12.84 -2.03
CA ILE A 183 -1.97 12.66 -1.63
C ILE A 183 -1.04 12.86 -2.82
N ALA A 184 -1.42 12.37 -4.00
CA ALA A 184 -0.60 12.45 -5.21
C ALA A 184 -0.24 13.91 -5.57
N HIS A 185 -1.18 14.82 -5.45
CA HIS A 185 -1.00 16.24 -5.79
C HIS A 185 -0.68 17.14 -4.60
N LEU A 186 -0.80 16.64 -3.36
CA LEU A 186 -0.41 17.40 -2.16
C LEU A 186 1.07 17.73 -2.18
N ARG A 187 1.42 18.94 -1.72
CA ARG A 187 2.82 19.35 -1.53
C ARG A 187 3.12 19.53 -0.05
N GLU A 188 4.19 18.90 0.40
CA GLU A 188 4.66 18.99 1.79
C GLU A 188 6.17 19.23 1.83
N GLY A 189 6.61 19.93 2.87
CA GLY A 189 8.03 20.00 3.23
C GLY A 189 8.41 18.70 3.94
N ILE A 190 9.27 17.91 3.32
CA ILE A 190 9.72 16.64 3.88
C ILE A 190 11.24 16.62 4.10
N ASN A 191 11.67 15.93 5.14
CA ASN A 191 13.07 15.66 5.40
C ASN A 191 13.43 14.30 4.78
N LEU A 192 14.21 14.33 3.70
CA LEU A 192 14.68 13.11 3.07
C LEU A 192 15.81 12.48 3.91
N PRO A 193 15.79 11.17 4.14
CA PRO A 193 16.90 10.46 4.73
C PRO A 193 18.12 10.49 3.80
N ASP A 194 19.31 10.38 4.36
CA ASP A 194 20.50 10.11 3.53
C ASP A 194 20.38 8.72 2.89
N ASN A 195 20.82 8.58 1.65
CA ASN A 195 20.76 7.31 0.92
C ASN A 195 21.41 6.12 1.69
N LYS A 196 22.43 6.38 2.48
CA LYS A 196 23.10 5.37 3.32
C LYS A 196 22.25 4.87 4.50
N ASP A 197 21.21 5.64 4.89
CA ASP A 197 20.32 5.30 6.00
C ASP A 197 19.07 4.58 5.51
N ILE A 198 18.92 4.45 4.19
CA ILE A 198 17.80 3.73 3.57
C ILE A 198 18.13 2.24 3.51
N GLN A 199 17.33 1.44 4.18
CA GLN A 199 17.44 -0.02 4.08
C GLN A 199 16.88 -0.50 2.73
N ILE A 200 17.74 -1.06 1.90
CA ILE A 200 17.38 -1.66 0.61
C ILE A 200 17.48 -3.17 0.71
N ILE A 201 16.43 -3.86 0.30
CA ILE A 201 16.39 -5.31 0.20
C ILE A 201 16.38 -5.68 -1.29
N ASP A 202 17.25 -6.62 -1.66
CA ASP A 202 17.28 -7.22 -2.97
C ASP A 202 16.82 -8.68 -2.88
N ARG A 203 16.20 -9.17 -3.96
CA ARG A 203 15.82 -10.58 -4.08
C ARG A 203 17.05 -11.47 -3.95
N LYS A 204 16.88 -12.62 -3.34
CA LYS A 204 17.97 -13.62 -3.28
C LYS A 204 18.22 -14.16 -4.67
N ILE A 205 19.45 -14.01 -5.13
CA ILE A 205 19.90 -14.52 -6.41
C ILE A 205 20.45 -15.92 -6.23
N ALA A 206 20.05 -16.84 -7.11
CA ALA A 206 20.60 -18.18 -7.17
C ALA A 206 22.05 -18.13 -7.67
N HIS A 207 23.00 -18.34 -6.79
CA HIS A 207 24.42 -18.41 -7.14
C HIS A 207 24.85 -19.84 -7.47
N GLY A 208 25.76 -19.97 -8.43
CA GLY A 208 26.38 -21.23 -8.83
C GLY A 208 25.75 -21.80 -10.10
N GLY A 209 26.54 -21.88 -11.14
CA GLY A 209 26.19 -22.28 -12.51
C GLY A 209 25.74 -23.74 -12.68
N ASN A 210 24.93 -24.28 -11.78
CA ASN A 210 24.25 -25.54 -12.04
C ASN A 210 23.03 -25.24 -12.94
N PRO A 211 23.10 -25.48 -14.26
CA PRO A 211 22.01 -25.21 -15.20
C PRO A 211 20.77 -26.09 -14.93
N LYS A 212 20.89 -27.08 -14.05
CA LYS A 212 19.82 -28.03 -13.69
C LYS A 212 19.14 -27.71 -12.38
N ARG A 213 19.47 -26.59 -11.71
CA ARG A 213 18.81 -26.23 -10.45
C ARG A 213 17.38 -25.76 -10.73
N PRO A 214 16.38 -26.35 -10.05
CA PRO A 214 15.00 -25.92 -10.19
C PRO A 214 14.81 -24.48 -9.71
N PRO A 215 14.30 -23.54 -10.53
CA PRO A 215 14.20 -22.11 -10.18
C PRO A 215 13.15 -21.82 -9.12
N TYR A 216 12.19 -22.73 -8.92
CA TYR A 216 11.12 -22.61 -7.92
C TYR A 216 11.31 -23.53 -6.71
N HIS A 217 12.46 -24.21 -6.66
CA HIS A 217 12.79 -25.03 -5.48
C HIS A 217 13.06 -24.13 -4.26
N VAL A 218 12.41 -24.44 -3.15
CA VAL A 218 12.61 -23.78 -1.86
C VAL A 218 13.38 -24.67 -0.89
N LYS A 219 14.24 -24.08 -0.08
CA LYS A 219 14.89 -24.78 1.02
C LYS A 219 13.84 -25.10 2.10
N SER A 220 14.08 -26.12 2.91
CA SER A 220 13.13 -26.62 3.90
C SER A 220 12.61 -25.58 4.92
N ASN A 221 13.33 -24.47 5.09
CA ASN A 221 13.00 -23.39 6.01
C ASN A 221 12.64 -22.08 5.30
N SER A 222 12.29 -22.14 4.02
CA SER A 222 11.94 -20.95 3.22
C SER A 222 10.71 -21.24 2.36
N LEU A 223 9.86 -20.23 2.20
CA LEU A 223 8.73 -20.25 1.26
C LEU A 223 9.03 -19.46 -0.02
N VAL A 224 10.18 -18.76 -0.05
CA VAL A 224 10.59 -17.91 -1.17
C VAL A 224 11.76 -18.56 -1.90
N PRO A 225 11.60 -18.95 -3.17
CA PRO A 225 12.69 -19.50 -3.96
C PRO A 225 13.72 -18.41 -4.33
N GLU A 226 14.98 -18.81 -4.52
CA GLU A 226 15.99 -17.91 -5.04
C GLU A 226 15.75 -17.67 -6.54
N MET A 227 15.89 -16.42 -7.02
CA MET A 227 15.64 -16.08 -8.41
C MET A 227 16.91 -16.16 -9.24
N ALA A 228 16.81 -16.71 -10.46
CA ALA A 228 17.85 -16.66 -11.46
C ALA A 228 17.43 -15.64 -12.54
N PRO A 229 18.10 -14.48 -12.66
CA PRO A 229 17.77 -13.54 -13.73
C PRO A 229 18.08 -14.13 -15.12
N PHE A 230 17.23 -13.86 -16.10
CA PHE A 230 17.52 -14.20 -17.49
C PHE A 230 18.81 -13.53 -17.95
N GLY A 231 19.62 -14.25 -18.74
CA GLY A 231 20.92 -13.79 -19.21
C GLY A 231 22.10 -14.15 -18.30
N MET A 232 21.87 -14.74 -17.12
CA MET A 232 22.92 -15.13 -16.17
C MET A 232 23.39 -16.60 -16.32
N GLY A 233 23.15 -17.22 -17.48
CA GLY A 233 23.63 -18.56 -17.82
C GLY A 233 22.76 -19.72 -17.31
N GLN A 234 21.70 -19.45 -16.57
CA GLN A 234 20.74 -20.45 -16.14
C GLN A 234 19.61 -20.56 -17.18
N ARG A 235 19.10 -21.79 -17.35
CA ARG A 235 17.99 -22.09 -18.26
C ARG A 235 16.83 -22.64 -17.45
N TYR A 236 15.70 -21.96 -17.51
CA TYR A 236 14.46 -22.38 -16.87
C TYR A 236 13.26 -21.77 -17.58
N ASN A 237 12.08 -22.30 -17.31
CA ASN A 237 10.83 -21.82 -17.85
C ASN A 237 10.13 -20.90 -16.84
N ILE A 238 9.46 -19.88 -17.34
CA ILE A 238 8.54 -19.02 -16.57
C ILE A 238 7.19 -19.11 -17.26
N THR A 239 6.14 -19.38 -16.48
CA THR A 239 4.78 -19.50 -16.99
C THR A 239 3.76 -19.00 -15.97
N GLY A 240 2.62 -18.52 -16.44
CA GLY A 240 1.43 -18.26 -15.62
C GLY A 240 0.59 -19.52 -15.36
N LEU A 241 0.95 -20.66 -15.93
CA LEU A 241 0.28 -21.92 -15.65
C LEU A 241 0.72 -22.49 -14.29
N MET A 242 -0.07 -23.40 -13.73
CA MET A 242 0.40 -24.26 -12.64
C MET A 242 1.66 -24.97 -13.08
N HIS A 243 2.73 -24.91 -12.29
CA HIS A 243 4.05 -25.40 -12.68
C HIS A 243 4.74 -26.15 -11.55
N ASP A 244 5.66 -27.01 -11.94
CA ASP A 244 6.55 -27.71 -11.05
C ASP A 244 7.73 -26.82 -10.58
N GLU A 245 8.64 -27.39 -9.79
CA GLU A 245 9.81 -26.66 -9.30
C GLU A 245 10.81 -26.24 -10.39
N TYR A 246 10.71 -26.83 -11.59
CA TYR A 246 11.50 -26.44 -12.79
C TYR A 246 10.83 -25.34 -13.63
N GLY A 247 9.62 -24.93 -13.27
CA GLY A 247 8.84 -23.92 -14.01
C GLY A 247 8.10 -24.49 -15.22
N PHE A 248 8.00 -25.82 -15.35
CA PHE A 248 7.23 -26.44 -16.42
C PHE A 248 5.77 -26.63 -16.04
N PRO A 249 4.84 -26.41 -16.96
CA PRO A 249 3.42 -26.63 -16.72
C PRO A 249 3.11 -28.04 -16.21
N THR A 250 2.21 -28.14 -15.24
CA THR A 250 1.77 -29.41 -14.67
C THR A 250 0.25 -29.47 -14.56
N ASN A 251 -0.31 -30.69 -14.75
CA ASN A 251 -1.70 -30.99 -14.48
C ASN A 251 -1.83 -31.89 -13.23
N SER A 252 -0.76 -32.04 -12.45
CA SER A 252 -0.79 -32.78 -11.19
C SER A 252 -1.53 -31.98 -10.11
N ASN A 253 -2.63 -32.51 -9.60
CA ASN A 253 -3.39 -31.89 -8.50
C ASN A 253 -2.50 -31.68 -7.26
N ALA A 254 -1.62 -32.61 -6.95
CA ALA A 254 -0.72 -32.53 -5.80
C ALA A 254 0.32 -31.40 -5.94
N GLU A 255 0.90 -31.21 -7.13
CA GLU A 255 1.84 -30.11 -7.38
C GLU A 255 1.11 -28.75 -7.39
N ALA A 256 -0.11 -28.69 -7.94
CA ALA A 256 -0.91 -27.47 -7.92
C ALA A 256 -1.28 -27.07 -6.48
N GLU A 257 -1.73 -28.01 -5.65
CA GLU A 257 -2.04 -27.77 -4.22
C GLU A 257 -0.80 -27.29 -3.46
N LYS A 258 0.35 -27.93 -3.67
CA LYS A 258 1.62 -27.55 -3.05
C LYS A 258 2.04 -26.15 -3.45
N LEU A 259 1.90 -25.78 -4.73
CA LEU A 259 2.24 -24.44 -5.24
C LEU A 259 1.35 -23.37 -4.63
N ILE A 260 0.01 -23.52 -4.69
CA ILE A 260 -0.93 -22.56 -4.13
C ILE A 260 -0.73 -22.40 -2.62
N ASN A 261 -0.61 -23.50 -1.88
CA ASN A 261 -0.35 -23.44 -0.44
C ASN A 261 0.92 -22.65 -0.14
N ARG A 262 2.01 -22.89 -0.88
CA ARG A 262 3.26 -22.16 -0.71
C ARG A 262 3.11 -20.66 -1.02
N LEU A 263 2.43 -20.30 -2.11
CA LEU A 263 2.18 -18.90 -2.47
C LEU A 263 1.39 -18.17 -1.37
N MET A 264 0.35 -18.80 -0.84
CA MET A 264 -0.48 -18.21 0.22
C MET A 264 0.29 -18.12 1.55
N HIS A 265 0.94 -19.21 1.98
CA HIS A 265 1.72 -19.23 3.23
C HIS A 265 2.94 -18.32 3.20
N LYS A 266 3.52 -18.07 2.03
CA LYS A 266 4.61 -17.08 1.85
C LYS A 266 4.25 -15.71 2.41
N ILE A 267 2.99 -15.32 2.34
CA ILE A 267 2.50 -14.02 2.83
C ILE A 267 1.87 -14.17 4.22
N SER A 268 1.00 -15.17 4.44
CA SER A 268 0.30 -15.31 5.73
C SER A 268 1.24 -15.61 6.90
N ASP A 269 2.28 -16.43 6.69
CA ASP A 269 3.23 -16.79 7.75
C ASP A 269 4.21 -15.65 8.07
N ASN A 270 4.27 -14.62 7.22
CA ASN A 270 5.08 -13.42 7.41
C ASN A 270 4.23 -12.18 7.74
N TYR A 271 3.05 -12.40 8.30
CA TYR A 271 2.10 -11.34 8.64
C TYR A 271 2.73 -10.19 9.44
N GLU A 272 3.47 -10.50 10.49
CA GLU A 272 4.09 -9.51 11.39
C GLU A 272 5.15 -8.62 10.70
N ASP A 273 5.79 -9.10 9.63
CA ASP A 273 6.73 -8.32 8.84
C ASP A 273 6.02 -7.46 7.78
N ILE A 274 4.86 -7.90 7.30
CA ILE A 274 4.15 -7.29 6.17
C ILE A 274 3.11 -6.27 6.65
N VAL A 275 2.33 -6.65 7.65
CA VAL A 275 1.17 -5.86 8.09
C VAL A 275 1.59 -4.74 9.03
N GLN A 276 1.12 -3.55 8.72
CA GLN A 276 1.28 -2.36 9.55
C GLN A 276 -0.04 -1.60 9.64
N CYS A 277 -0.34 -1.11 10.83
CA CYS A 277 -1.41 -0.16 11.08
C CYS A 277 -0.92 0.92 12.06
N GLU A 278 -1.64 2.01 12.09
CA GLU A 278 -1.43 3.10 13.05
C GLU A 278 -2.66 3.23 13.94
N GLN A 279 -2.42 3.38 15.23
CA GLN A 279 -3.45 3.55 16.24
C GLN A 279 -3.15 4.83 17.02
N LEU A 280 -4.03 5.83 16.90
CA LEU A 280 -3.90 7.08 17.64
C LEU A 280 -4.95 7.17 18.74
N HIS A 281 -4.51 7.35 19.96
CA HIS A 281 -5.37 7.48 21.14
C HIS A 281 -6.40 6.34 21.30
N MET A 282 -6.06 5.12 20.86
CA MET A 282 -6.96 3.97 20.96
C MET A 282 -7.05 3.41 22.37
N ASP A 283 -6.03 3.59 23.23
CA ASP A 283 -5.98 3.02 24.58
C ASP A 283 -7.12 3.49 25.49
N ASP A 284 -7.59 4.73 25.33
CA ASP A 284 -8.68 5.32 26.13
C ASP A 284 -9.94 5.62 25.29
N ALA A 285 -9.97 5.21 24.04
CA ALA A 285 -11.03 5.54 23.11
C ALA A 285 -12.37 4.90 23.49
N GLU A 286 -13.44 5.67 23.45
CA GLU A 286 -14.83 5.17 23.53
C GLU A 286 -15.43 4.99 22.13
N ILE A 287 -14.98 5.80 21.17
CA ILE A 287 -15.31 5.67 19.76
C ILE A 287 -14.02 5.73 18.93
N ALA A 288 -14.04 5.15 17.74
CA ALA A 288 -12.91 5.24 16.82
C ALA A 288 -13.34 5.70 15.43
N ILE A 289 -12.44 6.42 14.75
CA ILE A 289 -12.53 6.69 13.31
C ILE A 289 -11.60 5.71 12.62
N PHE A 290 -12.16 4.86 11.76
CA PHE A 290 -11.39 4.06 10.82
C PHE A 290 -11.23 4.85 9.53
N CYS A 291 -10.00 5.02 9.06
CA CYS A 291 -9.71 5.73 7.82
C CYS A 291 -8.36 5.33 7.23
N TYR A 292 -8.10 5.70 5.98
CA TYR A 292 -6.83 5.45 5.29
C TYR A 292 -6.57 6.54 4.24
N GLY A 293 -5.36 6.55 3.65
CA GLY A 293 -5.01 7.51 2.62
C GLY A 293 -5.17 8.96 3.06
N GLY A 294 -5.54 9.82 2.15
CA GLY A 294 -5.75 11.25 2.39
C GLY A 294 -6.82 11.60 3.41
N THR A 295 -7.77 10.66 3.68
CA THR A 295 -8.81 10.84 4.70
C THR A 295 -8.23 10.99 6.10
N MET A 296 -7.03 10.45 6.35
CA MET A 296 -6.34 10.52 7.65
C MET A 296 -6.19 11.96 8.16
N ARG A 297 -5.92 12.90 7.28
CA ARG A 297 -5.73 14.32 7.66
C ARG A 297 -7.02 14.94 8.24
N ALA A 298 -8.16 14.64 7.62
CA ALA A 298 -9.46 15.08 8.11
C ALA A 298 -9.84 14.38 9.43
N ALA A 299 -9.54 13.08 9.54
CA ALA A 299 -9.79 12.30 10.73
C ALA A 299 -8.99 12.79 11.94
N MET A 300 -7.70 13.14 11.78
CA MET A 300 -6.88 13.72 12.85
C MET A 300 -7.47 15.02 13.38
N SER A 301 -7.82 15.96 12.50
CA SER A 301 -8.42 17.23 12.90
C SER A 301 -9.80 17.05 13.55
N ALA A 302 -10.59 16.08 13.09
CA ALA A 302 -11.87 15.74 13.70
C ALA A 302 -11.66 15.14 15.11
N MET A 303 -10.74 14.19 15.25
CA MET A 303 -10.39 13.56 16.52
C MET A 303 -9.94 14.61 17.55
N ASP A 304 -9.01 15.50 17.19
CA ASP A 304 -8.53 16.56 18.08
C ASP A 304 -9.68 17.47 18.55
N SER A 305 -10.56 17.86 17.62
CA SER A 305 -11.72 18.69 17.92
C SER A 305 -12.72 17.99 18.85
N LEU A 306 -12.95 16.69 18.67
CA LEU A 306 -13.83 15.88 19.50
C LEU A 306 -13.22 15.67 20.90
N ARG A 307 -11.91 15.38 20.96
CA ARG A 307 -11.19 15.24 22.25
C ARG A 307 -11.17 16.53 23.04
N ALA A 308 -11.01 17.69 22.37
CA ALA A 308 -11.12 19.00 23.02
C ALA A 308 -12.52 19.24 23.63
N LYS A 309 -13.58 18.65 23.09
CA LYS A 309 -14.93 18.64 23.66
C LYS A 309 -15.12 17.55 24.76
N GLY A 310 -14.07 16.78 25.04
CA GLY A 310 -14.05 15.74 26.08
C GLY A 310 -14.58 14.39 25.62
N LEU A 311 -14.73 14.13 24.32
CA LEU A 311 -15.03 12.81 23.78
C LEU A 311 -13.74 12.01 23.59
N LYS A 312 -13.69 10.82 24.09
CA LYS A 312 -12.57 9.89 23.92
C LYS A 312 -12.64 9.23 22.53
N CYS A 313 -12.18 9.96 21.52
CA CYS A 313 -12.11 9.52 20.14
C CYS A 313 -10.69 9.06 19.82
N GLY A 314 -10.56 7.88 19.18
CA GLY A 314 -9.32 7.37 18.63
C GLY A 314 -9.37 7.25 17.12
N ILE A 315 -8.23 6.90 16.51
CA ILE A 315 -8.14 6.58 15.07
C ILE A 315 -7.48 5.22 14.92
N PHE A 316 -8.06 4.38 14.08
CA PHE A 316 -7.44 3.17 13.55
C PHE A 316 -7.21 3.34 12.04
N ARG A 317 -5.96 3.21 11.60
CA ARG A 317 -5.56 3.36 10.20
C ARG A 317 -4.74 2.16 9.71
N PRO A 318 -5.25 1.35 8.77
CA PRO A 318 -4.41 0.40 8.08
C PRO A 318 -3.40 1.14 7.17
N ILE A 319 -2.12 0.82 7.29
CA ILE A 319 -1.06 1.21 6.37
C ILE A 319 -0.93 0.13 5.30
N THR A 320 -0.90 -1.13 5.73
CA THR A 320 -1.08 -2.29 4.86
C THR A 320 -2.58 -2.54 4.71
N ILE A 321 -3.07 -2.40 3.49
CA ILE A 321 -4.49 -2.67 3.17
C ILE A 321 -4.71 -4.15 2.95
N TRP A 322 -3.76 -4.81 2.30
CA TRP A 322 -3.77 -6.25 2.08
C TRP A 322 -2.37 -6.82 2.34
N PRO A 323 -2.21 -7.86 3.16
CA PRO A 323 -3.23 -8.45 4.04
C PRO A 323 -3.80 -7.42 5.02
N PHE A 324 -5.09 -7.54 5.32
CA PHE A 324 -5.74 -6.60 6.24
C PHE A 324 -5.30 -6.82 7.70
N PRO A 325 -5.13 -5.77 8.53
CA PRO A 325 -4.75 -5.88 9.94
C PRO A 325 -5.91 -6.36 10.83
N GLU A 326 -6.33 -7.62 10.60
CA GLU A 326 -7.52 -8.21 11.25
C GLU A 326 -7.36 -8.35 12.76
N LYS A 327 -6.21 -8.84 13.22
CA LYS A 327 -5.92 -9.07 14.65
C LYS A 327 -5.95 -7.74 15.41
N GLU A 328 -5.28 -6.74 14.86
CA GLU A 328 -5.12 -5.41 15.46
C GLU A 328 -6.47 -4.69 15.52
N LEU A 329 -7.27 -4.76 14.46
CA LEU A 329 -8.59 -4.14 14.42
C LEU A 329 -9.55 -4.82 15.41
N LEU A 330 -9.58 -6.16 15.43
CA LEU A 330 -10.40 -6.91 16.35
C LEU A 330 -10.05 -6.60 17.81
N GLN A 331 -8.76 -6.56 18.13
CA GLN A 331 -8.29 -6.20 19.47
C GLN A 331 -8.69 -4.77 19.86
N ALA A 332 -8.47 -3.82 18.94
CA ALA A 332 -8.78 -2.41 19.17
C ALA A 332 -10.27 -2.15 19.31
N SER A 333 -11.13 -2.98 18.71
CA SER A 333 -12.59 -2.79 18.73
C SER A 333 -13.29 -3.28 20.01
N GLN A 334 -12.66 -4.14 20.80
CA GLN A 334 -13.31 -4.85 21.93
C GLN A 334 -13.91 -3.92 23.02
N HIS A 335 -13.32 -2.75 23.19
CA HIS A 335 -13.78 -1.79 24.22
C HIS A 335 -14.50 -0.56 23.65
N LEU A 336 -14.64 -0.51 22.33
CA LEU A 336 -15.29 0.61 21.66
C LEU A 336 -16.81 0.50 21.75
N LYS A 337 -17.46 1.64 21.90
CA LYS A 337 -18.91 1.77 21.79
C LYS A 337 -19.38 1.88 20.35
N ARG A 338 -18.51 2.37 19.45
CA ARG A 338 -18.82 2.58 18.02
C ARG A 338 -17.56 2.82 17.18
N ILE A 339 -17.58 2.38 15.94
CA ILE A 339 -16.57 2.72 14.90
C ILE A 339 -17.25 3.52 13.78
N PHE A 340 -16.60 4.59 13.35
CA PHE A 340 -16.98 5.40 12.19
C PHE A 340 -15.99 5.15 11.06
N VAL A 341 -16.43 4.55 9.96
CA VAL A 341 -15.60 4.25 8.80
C VAL A 341 -15.70 5.39 7.79
N ALA A 342 -14.62 6.14 7.61
CA ALA A 342 -14.55 7.30 6.72
C ALA A 342 -13.69 6.99 5.49
N GLU A 343 -14.33 6.95 4.30
CA GLU A 343 -13.65 6.60 3.05
C GLU A 343 -14.25 7.31 1.83
N HIS A 344 -13.39 7.57 0.81
CA HIS A 344 -13.81 8.24 -0.43
C HIS A 344 -14.33 7.24 -1.48
N ASN A 345 -15.34 6.45 -1.09
CA ASN A 345 -16.07 5.51 -1.96
C ASN A 345 -17.47 5.24 -1.38
N TYR A 346 -18.20 4.30 -1.98
CA TYR A 346 -19.57 3.93 -1.58
C TYR A 346 -19.62 2.76 -0.58
N GLY A 347 -18.55 2.55 0.20
CA GLY A 347 -18.45 1.50 1.21
C GLY A 347 -17.70 0.26 0.69
N GLN A 348 -16.39 0.31 0.66
CA GLN A 348 -15.56 -0.84 0.30
C GLN A 348 -14.88 -1.43 1.54
N MET A 349 -14.10 -0.63 2.26
CA MET A 349 -13.39 -1.14 3.44
C MET A 349 -14.29 -1.27 4.67
N VAL A 350 -15.43 -0.59 4.71
CA VAL A 350 -16.44 -0.81 5.73
C VAL A 350 -16.90 -2.28 5.77
N LEU A 351 -16.97 -2.96 4.64
CA LEU A 351 -17.30 -4.38 4.54
C LEU A 351 -16.26 -5.27 5.24
N GLU A 352 -14.98 -4.91 5.13
CA GLU A 352 -13.91 -5.62 5.85
C GLU A 352 -13.98 -5.35 7.36
N VAL A 353 -14.25 -4.12 7.74
CA VAL A 353 -14.46 -3.77 9.16
C VAL A 353 -15.64 -4.58 9.73
N GLU A 354 -16.78 -4.63 9.02
CA GLU A 354 -17.96 -5.43 9.41
C GLU A 354 -17.63 -6.92 9.52
N ARG A 355 -16.92 -7.47 8.53
CA ARG A 355 -16.52 -8.88 8.52
C ARG A 355 -15.70 -9.26 9.75
N ILE A 356 -14.82 -8.36 10.20
CA ILE A 356 -13.85 -8.62 11.27
C ILE A 356 -14.47 -8.42 12.63
N ILE A 357 -15.05 -7.23 12.87
CA ILE A 357 -15.51 -6.88 14.21
C ILE A 357 -16.90 -7.46 14.54
N LYS A 358 -17.67 -7.86 13.51
CA LYS A 358 -19.00 -8.46 13.69
C LYS A 358 -19.86 -7.62 14.65
N ASP A 359 -20.30 -8.24 15.75
CA ASP A 359 -21.17 -7.64 16.77
C ASP A 359 -20.38 -6.96 17.91
N ALA A 360 -19.05 -6.76 17.80
CA ALA A 360 -18.26 -6.17 18.88
C ALA A 360 -18.69 -4.75 19.22
N CYS A 361 -19.00 -3.93 18.20
CA CYS A 361 -19.63 -2.63 18.37
C CYS A 361 -20.33 -2.18 17.07
N PRO A 362 -21.32 -1.25 17.16
CA PRO A 362 -21.96 -0.66 15.99
C PRO A 362 -20.97 0.06 15.07
N ILE A 363 -21.23 -0.04 13.76
CA ILE A 363 -20.45 0.60 12.71
C ILE A 363 -21.31 1.66 12.02
N GLU A 364 -20.69 2.81 11.76
CA GLU A 364 -21.28 3.91 11.01
C GLU A 364 -20.42 4.25 9.80
N PHE A 365 -21.03 4.40 8.66
CA PHE A 365 -20.34 4.74 7.42
C PHE A 365 -20.39 6.25 7.15
N ILE A 366 -19.23 6.80 6.72
CA ILE A 366 -19.04 8.18 6.28
C ILE A 366 -18.39 8.13 4.90
N GLY A 367 -19.22 8.11 3.85
CA GLY A 367 -18.74 8.01 2.47
C GLY A 367 -18.85 9.33 1.72
N LYS A 368 -17.85 9.62 0.86
CA LYS A 368 -17.93 10.59 -0.22
C LYS A 368 -17.43 9.97 -1.52
N TYR A 369 -18.26 10.03 -2.54
CA TYR A 369 -17.99 9.36 -3.83
C TYR A 369 -18.30 10.27 -5.03
N ASN A 370 -18.40 11.58 -4.78
CA ASN A 370 -18.74 12.60 -5.77
C ASN A 370 -17.54 13.50 -6.16
N GLY A 371 -16.33 13.08 -5.81
CA GLY A 371 -15.09 13.83 -6.10
C GLY A 371 -14.80 14.97 -5.14
N THR A 372 -15.57 15.13 -4.07
CA THR A 372 -15.25 16.08 -3.00
C THR A 372 -14.55 15.38 -1.84
N VAL A 373 -13.67 16.10 -1.14
CA VAL A 373 -12.96 15.56 0.02
C VAL A 373 -13.88 15.45 1.25
N ILE A 374 -13.64 14.40 2.06
CA ILE A 374 -14.20 14.32 3.41
C ILE A 374 -13.49 15.38 4.27
N THR A 375 -14.28 16.26 4.87
CA THR A 375 -13.77 17.30 5.76
C THR A 375 -13.88 16.90 7.24
N PRO A 376 -13.12 17.53 8.15
CA PRO A 376 -13.30 17.31 9.59
C PRO A 376 -14.73 17.58 10.04
N LYS A 377 -15.42 18.54 9.43
CA LYS A 377 -16.82 18.87 9.74
C LYS A 377 -17.77 17.74 9.36
N ASP A 378 -17.53 17.06 8.24
CA ASP A 378 -18.37 15.91 7.83
C ASP A 378 -18.31 14.79 8.85
N ILE A 379 -17.08 14.49 9.33
CA ILE A 379 -16.83 13.45 10.34
C ILE A 379 -17.48 13.85 11.67
N ILE A 380 -17.22 15.06 12.15
CA ILE A 380 -17.77 15.56 13.42
C ILE A 380 -19.29 15.55 13.38
N LYS A 381 -19.88 16.06 12.29
CA LYS A 381 -21.34 16.11 12.12
C LYS A 381 -21.96 14.72 12.22
N LYS A 382 -21.41 13.72 11.51
CA LYS A 382 -21.93 12.34 11.56
C LYS A 382 -21.84 11.75 12.97
N ILE A 383 -20.74 12.00 13.68
CA ILE A 383 -20.55 11.54 15.07
C ILE A 383 -21.57 12.20 16.01
N GLU A 384 -21.79 13.51 15.86
CA GLU A 384 -22.73 14.27 16.70
C GLU A 384 -24.22 13.98 16.41
N GLU A 385 -24.53 13.48 15.21
CA GLU A 385 -25.89 13.08 14.82
C GLU A 385 -26.33 11.73 15.39
N THR A 386 -25.39 10.90 15.86
CA THR A 386 -25.75 9.61 16.46
C THR A 386 -26.47 9.80 17.79
N THR A 387 -27.57 9.06 17.99
CA THR A 387 -28.49 9.23 19.13
C THR A 387 -27.79 9.04 20.48
N GLU A 388 -26.85 8.12 20.56
CA GLU A 388 -26.07 7.84 21.79
C GLU A 388 -25.11 8.98 22.15
N TRP A 389 -24.59 9.70 21.20
CA TRP A 389 -23.76 10.88 21.42
C TRP A 389 -24.50 11.98 22.18
N LYS A 390 -25.75 12.24 21.80
CA LYS A 390 -26.61 13.24 22.49
C LYS A 390 -26.85 12.87 23.94
N ILE A 391 -27.00 11.58 24.25
CA ILE A 391 -27.19 11.06 25.62
C ILE A 391 -25.89 11.19 26.42
N LEU A 392 -24.74 10.85 25.83
CA LEU A 392 -23.41 10.95 26.47
C LEU A 392 -23.04 12.38 26.83
N MET A 393 -23.37 13.36 26.00
CA MET A 393 -23.12 14.78 26.26
C MET A 393 -24.11 15.37 27.30
N ALA A 394 -25.34 14.90 27.30
CA ALA A 394 -26.36 15.34 28.25
C ALA A 394 -26.10 14.82 29.68
N SER A 395 -25.36 13.73 29.82
CA SER A 395 -25.04 13.13 31.16
C SER A 395 -23.78 13.69 31.81
N LYS A 396 -23.03 14.60 31.14
CA LYS A 396 -21.89 15.29 31.81
C LYS A 396 -22.39 16.40 32.71
N PRO A 397 -22.01 16.44 34.00
CA PRO A 397 -22.39 17.54 34.89
C PRO A 397 -21.81 18.85 34.32
N HIS A 398 -22.65 19.86 34.16
CA HIS A 398 -22.20 21.22 33.91
C HIS A 398 -21.20 21.63 35.00
N THR A 399 -19.94 21.76 34.64
CA THR A 399 -18.96 22.38 35.52
C THR A 399 -19.42 23.83 35.77
N ILE A 400 -19.94 24.05 36.96
CA ILE A 400 -20.29 25.40 37.47
C ILE A 400 -19.01 26.21 37.45
N LYS A 401 -18.95 27.26 36.61
CA LYS A 401 -17.88 28.25 36.67
C LYS A 401 -18.00 28.93 38.06
N PRO A 402 -16.90 29.04 38.81
CA PRO A 402 -16.95 29.84 40.03
C PRO A 402 -17.24 31.30 39.65
N ARG A 403 -18.27 31.86 40.25
CA ARG A 403 -18.47 33.30 40.24
C ARG A 403 -17.36 33.92 41.09
N ILE A 404 -16.55 34.77 40.48
CA ILE A 404 -15.77 35.81 41.17
C ILE A 404 -16.52 37.13 41.00
#